data_cf535ba2361aa834f342e77fdf2e2045
#
_entry.id   cf535ba2361aa834f342e77fdf2e2045
#
_cell.length_a   1.000
_cell.length_b   1.000
_cell.length_c   1.000
_cell.angle_alpha   90.00
_cell.angle_beta   90.00
_cell.angle_gamma   90.00
#
_symmetry.space_group_name_H-M   'P 1'
#
loop_
_entity.id
_entity.type
_entity.pdbx_description
1 polymer ?
#
loop_
_entity_poly.entity_id
_entity_poly.type
_entity_poly.pdbx_seq_one_letter_code
_entity_poly.pdbx_strand_id
1 'polypeptide(L)'
;VCLSFFTQGCPFHCEGCHNPETWDFDGGREFTQDTLQSIITGLKANGIHRNLCIMGGEPLCQNNSFLTRLIITTVKKELSDTKIYIWTGNKYEELLHSSDTNMREILKTADVLIDGPYIQAERDITLPMRGSRNQRIINLHDAN
;
A
#
# COMPACT_ATOMS: atom_id res chain seq x y z
N VAL A 1 -3.67 -16.00 0.72
CA VAL A 1 -4.00 -15.54 -0.64
C VAL A 1 -4.31 -14.05 -0.61
N CYS A 2 -3.79 -13.29 -1.56
CA CYS A 2 -4.02 -11.85 -1.61
C CYS A 2 -4.27 -11.37 -3.04
N LEU A 3 -4.96 -10.23 -3.14
CA LEU A 3 -5.06 -9.45 -4.37
C LEU A 3 -4.09 -8.29 -4.25
N SER A 4 -3.19 -8.15 -5.23
CA SER A 4 -2.21 -7.06 -5.24
C SER A 4 -2.69 -5.92 -6.13
N PHE A 5 -2.62 -4.71 -5.61
CA PHE A 5 -2.92 -3.48 -6.33
C PHE A 5 -1.67 -2.61 -6.36
N PHE A 6 -1.27 -2.18 -7.55
CA PHE A 6 -0.08 -1.36 -7.73
C PHE A 6 -0.46 0.07 -8.05
N THR A 7 0.00 1.01 -7.23
CA THR A 7 -0.16 2.44 -7.50
C THR A 7 0.93 2.90 -8.47
N GLN A 8 0.67 3.98 -9.18
CA GLN A 8 1.63 4.61 -10.09
C GLN A 8 2.11 5.92 -9.50
N GLY A 9 3.41 6.18 -9.65
CA GLY A 9 4.07 7.37 -9.14
C GLY A 9 4.79 7.11 -7.82
N CYS A 10 6.07 7.44 -7.78
CA CYS A 10 6.89 7.27 -6.58
C CYS A 10 8.00 8.32 -6.57
N PRO A 11 8.10 9.14 -5.49
CA PRO A 11 9.14 10.16 -5.39
C PRO A 11 10.48 9.61 -4.91
N PHE A 12 10.54 8.37 -4.43
CA PHE A 12 11.75 7.84 -3.79
C PHE A 12 12.83 7.38 -4.76
N HIS A 13 12.45 6.72 -5.87
CA HIS A 13 13.37 6.19 -6.87
C HIS A 13 14.52 5.39 -6.26
N CYS A 14 14.20 4.45 -5.38
CA CYS A 14 15.19 3.65 -4.65
C CYS A 14 16.08 2.84 -5.61
N GLU A 15 17.39 2.86 -5.37
CA GLU A 15 18.32 2.04 -6.13
C GLU A 15 17.97 0.56 -5.94
N GLY A 16 17.90 -0.17 -7.05
CA GLY A 16 17.55 -1.59 -7.04
C GLY A 16 16.08 -1.88 -6.83
N CYS A 17 15.20 -0.87 -6.92
CA CYS A 17 13.75 -1.06 -6.80
C CYS A 17 13.25 -2.11 -7.79
N HIS A 18 12.34 -2.98 -7.35
CA HIS A 18 11.79 -4.06 -8.17
C HIS A 18 10.75 -3.57 -9.17
N ASN A 19 10.21 -2.35 -8.98
CA ASN A 19 9.12 -1.81 -9.80
C ASN A 19 9.42 -0.41 -10.33
N PRO A 20 10.57 -0.18 -11.02
CA PRO A 20 10.89 1.18 -11.50
C PRO A 20 9.88 1.73 -12.50
N GLU A 21 9.15 0.87 -13.19
CA GLU A 21 8.08 1.28 -14.10
C GLU A 21 6.93 1.99 -13.39
N THR A 22 6.85 1.90 -12.05
CA THR A 22 5.82 2.59 -11.25
C THR A 22 6.25 3.99 -10.79
N TRP A 23 7.46 4.45 -11.14
CA TRP A 23 7.96 5.76 -10.69
C TRP A 23 7.30 6.95 -11.38
N ASP A 24 6.92 6.80 -12.65
CA ASP A 24 6.35 7.88 -13.46
C ASP A 24 4.91 8.17 -13.01
N PHE A 25 4.65 9.40 -12.53
CA PHE A 25 3.32 9.81 -12.10
C PHE A 25 2.31 9.88 -13.25
N ASP A 26 2.78 10.00 -14.49
CA ASP A 26 1.92 10.04 -15.68
C ASP A 26 1.72 8.66 -16.31
N GLY A 27 2.37 7.63 -15.77
CA GLY A 27 2.25 6.27 -16.27
C GLY A 27 1.00 5.56 -15.75
N GLY A 28 0.85 4.30 -16.17
CA GLY A 28 -0.24 3.45 -15.71
C GLY A 28 -1.57 3.79 -16.36
N ARG A 29 -2.63 3.34 -15.73
CA ARG A 29 -4.01 3.57 -16.18
C ARG A 29 -4.72 4.47 -15.20
N GLU A 30 -5.62 5.33 -15.71
CA GLU A 30 -6.44 6.18 -14.87
C GLU A 30 -7.34 5.32 -13.96
N PHE A 31 -7.40 5.69 -12.68
CA PHE A 31 -8.29 5.04 -11.72
C PHE A 31 -9.73 5.54 -11.95
N THR A 32 -10.65 4.61 -12.12
CA THR A 32 -12.07 4.92 -12.35
C THR A 32 -12.93 4.16 -11.33
N GLN A 33 -14.22 4.45 -11.35
CA GLN A 33 -15.20 3.70 -10.54
C GLN A 33 -15.18 2.22 -10.92
N ASP A 34 -14.98 1.90 -12.20
CA ASP A 34 -14.87 0.52 -12.65
C ASP A 34 -13.63 -0.16 -12.08
N THR A 35 -12.53 0.57 -11.91
CA THR A 35 -11.31 0.05 -11.27
C THR A 35 -11.61 -0.34 -9.82
N LEU A 36 -12.29 0.52 -9.08
CA LEU A 36 -12.66 0.24 -7.69
C LEU A 36 -13.57 -0.99 -7.61
N GLN A 37 -14.57 -1.08 -8.49
CA GLN A 37 -15.47 -2.23 -8.54
C GLN A 37 -14.71 -3.53 -8.87
N SER A 38 -13.71 -3.45 -9.76
CA SER A 38 -12.87 -4.59 -10.11
C SER A 38 -12.07 -5.12 -8.91
N ILE A 39 -11.60 -4.22 -8.04
CA ILE A 39 -10.90 -4.63 -6.81
C ILE A 39 -11.87 -5.40 -5.91
N ILE A 40 -13.06 -4.88 -5.68
CA ILE A 40 -14.07 -5.54 -4.84
C ILE A 40 -14.43 -6.92 -5.42
N THR A 41 -14.70 -6.97 -6.73
CA THR A 41 -15.03 -8.22 -7.43
C THR A 41 -13.90 -9.24 -7.31
N GLY A 42 -12.65 -8.79 -7.49
CA GLY A 42 -11.48 -9.66 -7.39
C GLY A 42 -11.29 -10.23 -5.99
N LEU A 43 -11.56 -9.45 -4.96
CA LEU A 43 -11.47 -9.91 -3.57
C LEU A 43 -12.50 -10.97 -3.22
N LYS A 44 -13.66 -10.95 -3.89
CA LYS A 44 -14.74 -11.92 -3.69
C LYS A 44 -14.68 -13.14 -4.60
N ALA A 45 -13.83 -13.12 -5.62
CA ALA A 45 -13.88 -14.10 -6.70
C ALA A 45 -13.78 -15.56 -6.19
N ASN A 46 -14.62 -16.42 -6.74
CA ASN A 46 -14.64 -17.86 -6.47
C ASN A 46 -14.87 -18.24 -5.01
N GLY A 47 -15.44 -17.34 -4.21
CA GLY A 47 -15.69 -17.57 -2.79
C GLY A 47 -14.43 -17.71 -1.95
N ILE A 48 -13.29 -17.34 -2.47
CA ILE A 48 -12.01 -17.40 -1.76
C ILE A 48 -11.81 -16.09 -0.97
N HIS A 49 -11.51 -16.21 0.32
CA HIS A 49 -11.13 -15.05 1.13
C HIS A 49 -9.73 -14.60 0.73
N ARG A 50 -9.61 -13.32 0.35
CA ARG A 50 -8.33 -12.72 -0.03
C ARG A 50 -8.06 -11.48 0.79
N ASN A 51 -6.78 -11.27 1.13
CA ASN A 51 -6.32 -10.01 1.70
C ASN A 51 -5.99 -9.04 0.56
N LEU A 52 -5.98 -7.74 0.85
CA LEU A 52 -5.61 -6.72 -0.11
C LEU A 52 -4.21 -6.23 0.18
N CYS A 53 -3.35 -6.23 -0.82
CA CYS A 53 -1.98 -5.74 -0.73
C CYS A 53 -1.83 -4.54 -1.65
N ILE A 54 -1.55 -3.37 -1.09
CA ILE A 54 -1.38 -2.13 -1.84
C ILE A 54 0.10 -1.77 -1.90
N MET A 55 0.65 -1.73 -3.09
CA MET A 55 2.08 -1.54 -3.31
C MET A 55 2.30 -0.78 -4.63
N GLY A 56 3.44 -0.90 -5.23
CA GLY A 56 3.74 -0.35 -6.53
C GLY A 56 4.76 0.76 -6.43
N GLY A 57 4.42 1.97 -6.91
CA GLY A 57 5.08 3.22 -6.63
C GLY A 57 4.94 3.56 -5.16
N GLU A 58 4.43 4.75 -4.84
CA GLU A 58 4.22 5.11 -3.43
C GLU A 58 2.74 5.35 -3.16
N PRO A 59 2.03 4.40 -2.52
CA PRO A 59 0.59 4.56 -2.22
C PRO A 59 0.27 5.73 -1.31
N LEU A 60 1.22 6.15 -0.48
CA LEU A 60 1.00 7.16 0.54
C LEU A 60 1.59 8.54 0.22
N CYS A 61 2.09 8.75 -1.00
CA CYS A 61 2.48 10.09 -1.41
C CYS A 61 1.23 10.94 -1.66
N GLN A 62 1.39 12.26 -1.61
CA GLN A 62 0.28 13.19 -1.75
C GLN A 62 -0.56 12.95 -3.01
N ASN A 63 0.08 12.58 -4.11
CA ASN A 63 -0.60 12.31 -5.38
C ASN A 63 -1.53 11.09 -5.31
N ASN A 64 -1.25 10.14 -4.45
CA ASN A 64 -1.95 8.86 -4.39
C ASN A 64 -2.80 8.67 -3.14
N SER A 65 -2.59 9.47 -2.10
CA SER A 65 -3.21 9.23 -0.79
C SER A 65 -4.74 9.26 -0.81
N PHE A 66 -5.34 10.15 -1.61
CA PHE A 66 -6.80 10.21 -1.73
C PHE A 66 -7.38 8.89 -2.26
N LEU A 67 -6.81 8.38 -3.35
CA LEU A 67 -7.28 7.14 -3.97
C LEU A 67 -7.01 5.93 -3.06
N THR A 68 -5.86 5.91 -2.42
CA THR A 68 -5.53 4.85 -1.46
C THR A 68 -6.56 4.83 -0.32
N ARG A 69 -6.89 6.00 0.24
CA ARG A 69 -7.93 6.11 1.26
C ARG A 69 -9.29 5.61 0.75
N LEU A 70 -9.66 6.05 -0.45
CA LEU A 70 -10.94 5.64 -1.05
C LEU A 70 -11.02 4.11 -1.19
N ILE A 71 -9.96 3.49 -1.67
CA ILE A 71 -9.90 2.03 -1.84
C ILE A 71 -10.07 1.33 -0.49
N ILE A 72 -9.27 1.70 0.50
CA ILE A 72 -9.28 0.97 1.78
C ILE A 72 -10.58 1.18 2.56
N THR A 73 -11.15 2.39 2.53
CA THR A 73 -12.41 2.63 3.22
C THR A 73 -13.58 1.90 2.55
N THR A 74 -13.59 1.84 1.23
CA THR A 74 -14.60 1.12 0.47
C THR A 74 -14.50 -0.40 0.73
N VAL A 75 -13.29 -0.95 0.69
CA VAL A 75 -13.07 -2.37 0.95
C VAL A 75 -13.52 -2.74 2.36
N LYS A 76 -13.16 -1.96 3.37
CA LYS A 76 -13.56 -2.24 4.75
C LYS A 76 -15.07 -2.13 4.95
N LYS A 77 -15.73 -1.22 4.23
CA LYS A 77 -17.18 -1.07 4.29
C LYS A 77 -17.90 -2.29 3.69
N GLU A 78 -17.41 -2.79 2.56
CA GLU A 78 -18.07 -3.88 1.84
C GLU A 78 -17.59 -5.26 2.24
N LEU A 79 -16.34 -5.38 2.66
CA LEU A 79 -15.67 -6.64 2.99
C LEU A 79 -14.90 -6.46 4.31
N SER A 80 -15.63 -6.32 5.42
CA SER A 80 -15.05 -5.98 6.73
C SER A 80 -13.96 -6.95 7.21
N ASP A 81 -14.00 -8.20 6.76
CA ASP A 81 -13.04 -9.23 7.16
C ASP A 81 -11.75 -9.20 6.32
N THR A 82 -11.70 -8.42 5.27
CA THR A 82 -10.52 -8.32 4.43
C THR A 82 -9.43 -7.56 5.15
N LYS A 83 -8.25 -8.19 5.28
CA LYS A 83 -7.08 -7.56 5.88
C LYS A 83 -6.32 -6.78 4.83
N ILE A 84 -5.93 -5.55 5.16
CA ILE A 84 -5.28 -4.63 4.22
C ILE A 84 -3.84 -4.38 4.63
N TYR A 85 -2.92 -4.66 3.70
CA TYR A 85 -1.48 -4.45 3.83
C TYR A 85 -1.05 -3.33 2.90
N ILE A 86 -0.21 -2.41 3.39
CA ILE A 86 0.31 -1.31 2.58
C ILE A 86 1.83 -1.29 2.67
N TRP A 87 2.50 -1.20 1.52
CA TRP A 87 3.95 -1.00 1.43
C TRP A 87 4.23 0.46 1.12
N THR A 88 5.09 1.09 1.92
CA THR A 88 5.48 2.49 1.74
C THR A 88 6.97 2.68 1.94
N GLY A 89 7.54 3.63 1.20
CA GLY A 89 8.91 4.08 1.42
C GLY A 89 9.06 5.05 2.58
N ASN A 90 7.95 5.56 3.12
CA ASN A 90 7.96 6.44 4.29
C ASN A 90 8.17 5.62 5.56
N LYS A 91 8.73 6.26 6.60
CA LYS A 91 8.77 5.67 7.93
C LYS A 91 7.46 5.98 8.65
N TYR A 92 6.98 5.04 9.47
CA TYR A 92 5.72 5.20 10.20
C TYR A 92 5.68 6.48 11.02
N GLU A 93 6.80 6.81 11.71
CA GLU A 93 6.90 8.03 12.51
C GLU A 93 6.68 9.30 11.68
N GLU A 94 7.17 9.32 10.45
CA GLU A 94 6.95 10.44 9.52
C GLU A 94 5.48 10.56 9.12
N LEU A 95 4.82 9.42 8.89
CA LEU A 95 3.41 9.39 8.51
C LEU A 95 2.51 9.91 9.64
N LEU A 96 2.87 9.63 10.89
CA LEU A 96 2.12 10.11 12.06
C LEU A 96 2.11 11.63 12.16
N HIS A 97 3.12 12.30 11.62
CA HIS A 97 3.24 13.77 11.65
C HIS A 97 2.72 14.43 10.37
N SER A 98 2.16 13.66 9.45
CA SER A 98 1.64 14.21 8.19
C SER A 98 0.45 15.13 8.43
N SER A 99 0.39 16.24 7.69
CA SER A 99 -0.77 17.13 7.68
C SER A 99 -1.87 16.65 6.72
N ASP A 100 -1.60 15.61 5.93
CA ASP A 100 -2.56 15.05 4.99
C ASP A 100 -3.65 14.29 5.76
N THR A 101 -4.89 14.77 5.68
CA THR A 101 -6.02 14.14 6.38
C THR A 101 -6.31 12.73 5.86
N ASN A 102 -6.02 12.47 4.58
CA ASN A 102 -6.15 11.13 4.02
C ASN A 102 -5.22 10.15 4.71
N MET A 103 -4.01 10.60 5.07
CA MET A 103 -3.02 9.77 5.75
C MET A 103 -3.54 9.25 7.10
N ARG A 104 -4.16 10.12 7.88
CA ARG A 104 -4.71 9.72 9.19
C ARG A 104 -5.76 8.63 9.04
N GLU A 105 -6.65 8.80 8.07
CA GLU A 105 -7.71 7.82 7.82
C GLU A 105 -7.13 6.49 7.34
N ILE A 106 -6.11 6.53 6.49
CA ILE A 106 -5.42 5.34 6.02
C ILE A 106 -4.81 4.57 7.20
N LEU A 107 -4.09 5.26 8.08
CA LEU A 107 -3.42 4.61 9.22
C LEU A 107 -4.40 4.03 10.23
N LYS A 108 -5.61 4.58 10.33
CA LYS A 108 -6.66 4.04 11.20
C LYS A 108 -7.34 2.82 10.60
N THR A 109 -7.47 2.77 9.29
CA THR A 109 -8.31 1.80 8.59
C THR A 109 -7.55 0.58 8.12
N ALA A 110 -6.31 0.75 7.63
CA ALA A 110 -5.47 -0.35 7.19
C ALA A 110 -5.02 -1.19 8.38
N ASP A 111 -4.61 -2.42 8.13
CA ASP A 111 -4.25 -3.37 9.19
C ASP A 111 -2.76 -3.48 9.41
N VAL A 112 -1.97 -3.54 8.33
CA VAL A 112 -0.52 -3.73 8.41
C VAL A 112 0.18 -2.75 7.48
N LEU A 113 1.24 -2.12 8.00
CA LEU A 113 2.10 -1.22 7.24
C LEU A 113 3.49 -1.83 7.16
N ILE A 114 4.02 -1.99 5.95
CA ILE A 114 5.42 -2.36 5.74
C ILE A 114 6.12 -1.06 5.36
N ASP A 115 6.93 -0.52 6.27
CA ASP A 115 7.47 0.83 6.16
C ASP A 115 8.96 0.88 5.82
N GLY A 116 9.38 2.05 5.39
CA GLY A 116 10.78 2.35 5.11
C GLY A 116 11.17 2.16 3.65
N PRO A 117 12.14 2.95 3.17
CA PRO A 117 12.59 2.84 1.79
C PRO A 117 13.31 1.52 1.55
N TYR A 118 13.27 1.03 0.30
CA TYR A 118 14.10 -0.11 -0.08
C TYR A 118 15.56 0.34 -0.12
N ILE A 119 16.42 -0.35 0.60
CA ILE A 119 17.86 -0.09 0.63
C ILE A 119 18.60 -1.29 0.06
N GLN A 120 19.20 -1.12 -1.11
CA GLN A 120 19.89 -2.18 -1.86
C GLN A 120 20.94 -2.89 -0.99
N ALA A 121 21.71 -2.13 -0.22
CA ALA A 121 22.77 -2.68 0.64
C ALA A 121 22.25 -3.57 1.75
N GLU A 122 20.96 -3.47 2.10
CA GLU A 122 20.32 -4.28 3.15
C GLU A 122 19.35 -5.32 2.57
N ARG A 123 19.41 -5.54 1.26
CA ARG A 123 18.57 -6.52 0.58
C ARG A 123 18.74 -7.90 1.19
N ASP A 124 17.61 -8.56 1.46
CA ASP A 124 17.58 -9.92 1.99
C ASP A 124 16.30 -10.61 1.52
N ILE A 125 16.43 -11.53 0.57
CA ILE A 125 15.31 -12.24 -0.04
C ILE A 125 14.67 -13.27 0.90
N THR A 126 15.28 -13.53 2.04
CA THR A 126 14.74 -14.47 3.03
C THR A 126 13.75 -13.81 3.98
N LEU A 127 13.65 -12.48 3.97
CA LEU A 127 12.75 -11.75 4.86
C LEU A 127 11.29 -11.88 4.40
N PRO A 128 10.35 -12.12 5.33
CA PRO A 128 8.93 -12.12 4.97
C PRO A 128 8.47 -10.71 4.62
N MET A 129 7.76 -10.57 3.50
CA MET A 129 7.03 -9.36 3.11
C MET A 129 7.89 -8.08 2.92
N ARG A 130 9.21 -8.16 3.04
CA ARG A 130 10.12 -7.01 2.95
C ARG A 130 11.25 -7.29 1.96
N GLY A 131 11.75 -6.23 1.33
CA GLY A 131 12.88 -6.35 0.41
C GLY A 131 14.23 -6.11 1.07
N SER A 132 14.28 -5.34 2.16
CA SER A 132 15.50 -4.99 2.87
C SER A 132 15.31 -4.99 4.38
N ARG A 133 16.40 -5.20 5.12
CA ARG A 133 16.35 -5.39 6.57
C ARG A 133 15.86 -4.18 7.35
N ASN A 134 16.05 -2.97 6.82
CA ASN A 134 15.60 -1.74 7.45
C ASN A 134 14.07 -1.59 7.47
N GLN A 135 13.37 -2.29 6.60
CA GLN A 135 11.92 -2.21 6.51
C GLN A 135 11.26 -3.00 7.65
N ARG A 136 10.16 -2.47 8.16
CA ARG A 136 9.47 -3.04 9.32
C ARG A 136 8.06 -3.50 8.91
N ILE A 137 7.56 -4.52 9.60
CA ILE A 137 6.17 -4.96 9.51
C ILE A 137 5.46 -4.43 10.75
N ILE A 138 4.56 -3.47 10.59
CA ILE A 138 3.88 -2.79 11.69
C ILE A 138 2.41 -3.16 11.69
N ASN A 139 1.93 -3.74 12.78
CA ASN A 139 0.50 -3.95 12.98
C ASN A 139 -0.10 -2.63 13.47
N LEU A 140 -0.89 -1.97 12.62
CA LEU A 140 -1.42 -0.63 12.91
C LEU A 140 -2.40 -0.61 14.08
N HIS A 141 -3.06 -1.72 14.36
CA HIS A 141 -4.01 -1.79 15.46
C HIS A 141 -3.32 -1.95 16.82
N ASP A 142 -2.15 -2.57 16.86
CA ASP A 142 -1.35 -2.71 18.08
C ASP A 142 -0.53 -1.44 18.36
N ALA A 143 -0.26 -0.64 17.33
CA ALA A 143 0.56 0.56 17.44
C ALA A 143 -0.20 1.78 17.99
N ASN A 144 -1.51 1.68 18.13
CA ASN A 144 -2.37 2.77 18.60
C ASN A 144 -2.64 2.69 20.10
#